data_7c92728211c40e0f0e6729901dd56345
#
_entry.id   7c92728211c40e0f0e6729901dd56345
#
_cell.length_a   1.000
_cell.length_b   1.000
_cell.length_c   1.000
_cell.angle_alpha   90.00
_cell.angle_beta   90.00
_cell.angle_gamma   90.00
#
_symmetry.space_group_name_H-M   'P 1'
#
loop_
_entity.id
_entity.type
_entity.pdbx_description
1 polymer ?
#
loop_
_entity_poly.entity_id
_entity_poly.type
_entity_poly.pdbx_seq_one_letter_code
_entity_poly.pdbx_strand_id
1 'polypeptide(L)'
;RDVAPSRGLGDVYKRQAIKEAQAETTKPTLIEVKTIIGFGSTLQGTEKIHSNPVGAEEAKKIKEAIGWEYDDFFVPEYVKTNFDEIAINGEKLEMQWNELMNEYSNEYPELAAELKKVIHEEFQVTETVLTPFTEEKMATRTASGKMLNRIYKDLPILVGGSADLASSNKTTIEGLPFMDEENHEGPNIYFGVREFAMASICNGLTLHGGLRGYCGTFLVFSDYMRSAIRHSALMGVPVTYIMTHDSIQVGQDGPTHQPVEHLVSLRAIPNLVVYRPADANETIVAWKLAAQSKDRPFLIALGRHDVPVIENVNFENAEKGGYVLSKDSDNPELILIASGSEVEMALLAKEQLNQYKVNVVSLPSWELFDTQSEEYKESVLPANVDNKLSIELGSTIGWSKYVGANGARIGLEKFGKSAPAGDLLEDYNFTVDRIIVEAQELIEKNK
;
A
#
# COMPACT_ATOMS: atom_id res chain seq x y z
N ARG A 1 -17.03 -32.11 21.61
CA ARG A 1 -18.33 -32.82 21.70
C ARG A 1 -18.89 -32.97 20.30
N ASP A 2 -19.10 -34.21 19.86
CA ASP A 2 -19.72 -34.49 18.56
C ASP A 2 -21.21 -34.14 18.65
N VAL A 3 -21.65 -33.23 17.76
CA VAL A 3 -23.04 -32.83 17.68
C VAL A 3 -23.68 -33.52 16.50
N ALA A 4 -24.65 -34.39 16.75
CA ALA A 4 -25.44 -35.01 15.69
C ALA A 4 -26.25 -33.94 14.91
N PRO A 5 -26.43 -34.06 13.61
CA PRO A 5 -27.21 -33.14 12.79
C PRO A 5 -28.71 -33.43 13.07
N SER A 6 -29.27 -32.76 14.05
CA SER A 6 -30.72 -32.76 14.27
C SER A 6 -31.26 -31.35 14.19
N ARG A 7 -32.33 -31.15 13.43
CA ARG A 7 -33.05 -29.87 13.37
C ARG A 7 -33.47 -29.45 14.76
N GLY A 8 -33.07 -28.25 15.18
CA GLY A 8 -33.38 -27.66 16.48
C GLY A 8 -32.30 -27.86 17.56
N LEU A 9 -31.71 -29.04 17.72
CA LEU A 9 -30.64 -29.27 18.69
C LEU A 9 -29.34 -28.58 18.33
N GLY A 10 -29.00 -28.48 17.02
CA GLY A 10 -27.82 -27.77 16.54
C GLY A 10 -27.76 -26.30 16.94
N ASP A 11 -28.90 -25.61 16.98
CA ASP A 11 -28.97 -24.20 17.37
C ASP A 11 -28.82 -24.00 18.88
N VAL A 12 -29.30 -24.94 19.69
CA VAL A 12 -29.09 -24.94 21.15
C VAL A 12 -27.60 -25.07 21.47
N TYR A 13 -26.90 -26.00 20.84
CA TYR A 13 -25.46 -26.20 21.06
C TYR A 13 -24.63 -25.04 20.55
N LYS A 14 -24.97 -24.44 19.41
CA LYS A 14 -24.31 -23.22 18.89
C LYS A 14 -24.46 -22.06 19.86
N ARG A 15 -25.69 -21.81 20.35
CA ARG A 15 -25.97 -20.78 21.37
C ARG A 15 -25.21 -21.04 22.67
N GLN A 16 -25.13 -22.30 23.11
CA GLN A 16 -24.38 -22.68 24.30
C GLN A 16 -22.88 -22.41 24.11
N ALA A 17 -22.27 -22.82 22.99
CA ALA A 17 -20.86 -22.59 22.69
C ALA A 17 -20.52 -21.10 22.64
N ILE A 18 -21.41 -20.27 22.05
CA ILE A 18 -21.25 -18.82 22.02
C ILE A 18 -21.31 -18.22 23.43
N LYS A 19 -22.27 -18.67 24.26
CA LYS A 19 -22.38 -18.19 25.65
C LYS A 19 -21.19 -18.61 26.51
N GLU A 20 -20.66 -19.81 26.31
CA GLU A 20 -19.44 -20.28 26.98
C GLU A 20 -18.24 -19.45 26.55
N ALA A 21 -18.14 -19.11 25.25
CA ALA A 21 -17.10 -18.23 24.73
C ALA A 21 -17.17 -16.80 25.29
N GLN A 22 -18.39 -16.26 25.41
CA GLN A 22 -18.63 -14.93 26.01
C GLN A 22 -18.34 -14.87 27.50
N ALA A 23 -18.50 -15.99 28.21
CA ALA A 23 -18.20 -16.09 29.64
C ALA A 23 -16.70 -16.30 29.92
N GLU A 24 -15.91 -16.70 28.94
CA GLU A 24 -14.45 -16.84 29.07
C GLU A 24 -13.79 -15.48 28.85
N THR A 25 -13.20 -14.91 29.90
CA THR A 25 -12.58 -13.57 29.87
C THR A 25 -11.07 -13.60 30.00
N THR A 26 -10.46 -14.79 30.17
CA THR A 26 -9.04 -14.91 30.49
C THR A 26 -8.19 -15.37 29.29
N LYS A 27 -8.82 -15.96 28.28
CA LYS A 27 -8.14 -16.48 27.08
C LYS A 27 -9.05 -16.45 25.85
N PRO A 28 -8.48 -16.42 24.64
CA PRO A 28 -9.24 -16.52 23.40
C PRO A 28 -9.99 -17.85 23.30
N THR A 29 -11.20 -17.82 22.71
CA THR A 29 -11.99 -19.01 22.45
C THR A 29 -12.12 -19.26 20.96
N LEU A 30 -11.74 -20.46 20.49
CA LEU A 30 -11.96 -20.93 19.14
C LEU A 30 -13.14 -21.92 19.12
N ILE A 31 -14.15 -21.63 18.28
CA ILE A 31 -15.28 -22.54 18.08
C ILE A 31 -15.15 -23.17 16.68
N GLU A 32 -14.83 -24.48 16.62
CA GLU A 32 -14.82 -25.23 15.37
C GLU A 32 -16.23 -25.70 15.02
N VAL A 33 -16.75 -25.22 13.87
CA VAL A 33 -18.08 -25.62 13.36
C VAL A 33 -17.89 -26.52 12.15
N LYS A 34 -18.16 -27.83 12.32
CA LYS A 34 -18.08 -28.81 11.22
C LYS A 34 -19.36 -28.80 10.39
N THR A 35 -19.21 -28.55 9.11
CA THR A 35 -20.30 -28.52 8.12
C THR A 35 -19.99 -29.41 6.92
N ILE A 36 -21.00 -29.67 6.11
CA ILE A 36 -20.84 -30.40 4.83
C ILE A 36 -21.11 -29.40 3.70
N ILE A 37 -20.16 -29.25 2.80
CA ILE A 37 -20.32 -28.39 1.64
C ILE A 37 -21.53 -28.87 0.80
N GLY A 38 -22.40 -27.94 0.39
CA GLY A 38 -23.58 -28.25 -0.43
C GLY A 38 -24.62 -29.11 0.28
N PHE A 39 -24.79 -28.94 1.61
CA PHE A 39 -25.80 -29.68 2.38
C PHE A 39 -27.17 -29.61 1.73
N GLY A 40 -27.81 -30.78 1.59
CA GLY A 40 -29.12 -30.94 0.93
C GLY A 40 -29.05 -31.13 -0.59
N SER A 41 -27.89 -30.89 -1.22
CA SER A 41 -27.66 -31.18 -2.64
C SER A 41 -27.34 -32.68 -2.87
N THR A 42 -27.65 -33.18 -4.05
CA THR A 42 -27.16 -34.50 -4.50
C THR A 42 -25.65 -34.54 -4.68
N LEU A 43 -24.99 -33.37 -4.74
CA LEU A 43 -23.54 -33.20 -4.85
C LEU A 43 -22.86 -32.86 -3.52
N GLN A 44 -23.59 -32.92 -2.38
CA GLN A 44 -23.04 -32.57 -1.07
C GLN A 44 -21.77 -33.36 -0.75
N GLY A 45 -20.80 -32.73 -0.09
CA GLY A 45 -19.53 -33.32 0.29
C GLY A 45 -18.56 -33.55 -0.86
N THR A 46 -18.85 -33.08 -2.09
CA THR A 46 -17.96 -33.19 -3.24
C THR A 46 -17.44 -31.81 -3.67
N GLU A 47 -16.30 -31.82 -4.37
CA GLU A 47 -15.70 -30.61 -4.97
C GLU A 47 -16.59 -29.99 -6.07
N LYS A 48 -17.52 -30.75 -6.67
CA LYS A 48 -18.38 -30.31 -7.77
C LYS A 48 -19.30 -29.16 -7.39
N ILE A 49 -19.63 -29.03 -6.11
CA ILE A 49 -20.52 -27.96 -5.63
C ILE A 49 -19.74 -26.70 -5.17
N HIS A 50 -18.41 -26.74 -5.16
CA HIS A 50 -17.60 -25.65 -4.58
C HIS A 50 -17.75 -24.34 -5.36
N SER A 51 -17.84 -24.21 -6.57
CA SER A 51 -17.86 -22.93 -7.30
C SER A 51 -18.83 -22.91 -8.49
N ASN A 52 -19.54 -23.99 -8.71
CA ASN A 52 -20.46 -24.11 -9.82
C ASN A 52 -21.88 -23.75 -9.39
N PRO A 53 -22.62 -22.99 -10.22
CA PRO A 53 -24.05 -22.79 -10.03
C PRO A 53 -24.78 -24.16 -10.05
N VAL A 54 -25.61 -24.39 -9.06
CA VAL A 54 -26.32 -25.68 -8.94
C VAL A 54 -27.42 -25.86 -10.00
N GLY A 55 -27.92 -24.76 -10.58
CA GLY A 55 -29.05 -24.77 -11.50
C GLY A 55 -30.42 -24.96 -10.82
N ALA A 56 -31.50 -24.71 -11.54
CA ALA A 56 -32.85 -24.67 -10.99
C ALA A 56 -33.32 -26.04 -10.44
N GLU A 57 -33.04 -27.12 -11.17
CA GLU A 57 -33.44 -28.47 -10.77
C GLU A 57 -32.78 -28.94 -9.47
N GLU A 58 -31.49 -28.64 -9.32
CA GLU A 58 -30.78 -28.99 -8.09
C GLU A 58 -31.18 -28.08 -6.92
N ALA A 59 -31.44 -26.80 -7.19
CA ALA A 59 -31.97 -25.87 -6.19
C ALA A 59 -33.33 -26.35 -5.64
N LYS A 60 -34.20 -26.91 -6.51
CA LYS A 60 -35.45 -27.53 -6.08
C LYS A 60 -35.24 -28.71 -5.14
N LYS A 61 -34.31 -29.61 -5.49
CA LYS A 61 -33.98 -30.76 -4.60
C LYS A 61 -33.41 -30.32 -3.27
N ILE A 62 -32.56 -29.27 -3.27
CA ILE A 62 -32.03 -28.68 -2.02
C ILE A 62 -33.20 -28.15 -1.15
N LYS A 63 -34.14 -27.40 -1.76
CA LYS A 63 -35.32 -26.91 -1.05
C LYS A 63 -36.14 -28.05 -0.46
N GLU A 64 -36.39 -29.09 -1.23
CA GLU A 64 -37.11 -30.31 -0.76
C GLU A 64 -36.35 -30.98 0.39
N ALA A 65 -35.03 -31.16 0.28
CA ALA A 65 -34.18 -31.79 1.29
C ALA A 65 -34.15 -31.03 2.63
N ILE A 66 -34.20 -29.68 2.59
CA ILE A 66 -34.22 -28.83 3.79
C ILE A 66 -35.66 -28.52 4.26
N GLY A 67 -36.69 -28.96 3.52
CA GLY A 67 -38.09 -28.71 3.82
C GLY A 67 -38.53 -27.28 3.62
N TRP A 68 -38.01 -26.61 2.59
CA TRP A 68 -38.39 -25.27 2.20
C TRP A 68 -39.58 -25.35 1.25
N GLU A 69 -40.77 -24.95 1.70
CA GLU A 69 -42.04 -25.11 0.98
C GLU A 69 -42.49 -23.82 0.27
N TYR A 70 -41.69 -22.77 0.33
CA TYR A 70 -42.04 -21.48 -0.25
C TYR A 70 -41.47 -21.28 -1.68
N ASP A 71 -42.07 -20.36 -2.41
CA ASP A 71 -41.62 -19.92 -3.71
C ASP A 71 -40.23 -19.33 -3.70
N ASP A 72 -39.64 -19.15 -4.87
CA ASP A 72 -38.33 -18.52 -5.04
C ASP A 72 -38.39 -17.08 -4.50
N PHE A 73 -37.35 -16.71 -3.74
CA PHE A 73 -37.20 -15.38 -3.11
C PHE A 73 -38.29 -15.00 -2.10
N PHE A 74 -39.20 -15.92 -1.73
CA PHE A 74 -40.17 -15.65 -0.69
C PHE A 74 -39.50 -15.60 0.69
N VAL A 75 -39.82 -14.58 1.48
CA VAL A 75 -39.39 -14.44 2.87
C VAL A 75 -40.59 -14.55 3.81
N PRO A 76 -40.69 -15.63 4.60
CA PRO A 76 -41.81 -15.80 5.55
C PRO A 76 -41.92 -14.66 6.55
N GLU A 77 -43.13 -14.33 6.99
CA GLU A 77 -43.41 -13.23 7.91
C GLU A 77 -42.67 -13.37 9.25
N TYR A 78 -42.58 -14.60 9.77
CA TYR A 78 -41.84 -14.84 11.01
C TYR A 78 -40.34 -14.52 10.90
N VAL A 79 -39.74 -14.65 9.71
CA VAL A 79 -38.33 -14.24 9.45
C VAL A 79 -38.24 -12.73 9.49
N LYS A 80 -39.16 -12.01 8.80
CA LYS A 80 -39.19 -10.53 8.85
C LYS A 80 -39.33 -10.03 10.26
N THR A 81 -40.29 -10.57 11.06
CA THR A 81 -40.47 -10.20 12.45
C THR A 81 -39.20 -10.37 13.27
N ASN A 82 -38.45 -11.46 13.08
CA ASN A 82 -37.18 -11.66 13.75
C ASN A 82 -36.13 -10.59 13.36
N PHE A 83 -36.10 -10.17 12.09
CA PHE A 83 -35.20 -9.11 11.66
C PHE A 83 -35.62 -7.72 12.17
N ASP A 84 -36.94 -7.47 12.29
CA ASP A 84 -37.48 -6.25 12.90
C ASP A 84 -37.08 -6.16 14.38
N GLU A 85 -37.14 -7.29 15.13
CA GLU A 85 -36.64 -7.35 16.50
C GLU A 85 -35.16 -7.04 16.64
N ILE A 86 -34.33 -7.49 15.67
CA ILE A 86 -32.89 -7.16 15.63
C ILE A 86 -32.70 -5.65 15.43
N ALA A 87 -33.45 -5.03 14.52
CA ALA A 87 -33.40 -3.57 14.29
C ALA A 87 -33.82 -2.79 15.57
N ILE A 88 -34.92 -3.15 16.21
CA ILE A 88 -35.37 -2.53 17.47
C ILE A 88 -34.32 -2.67 18.59
N ASN A 89 -33.68 -3.81 18.68
CA ASN A 89 -32.61 -4.03 19.66
C ASN A 89 -31.35 -3.22 19.31
N GLY A 90 -31.05 -3.08 18.04
CA GLY A 90 -29.96 -2.21 17.55
C GLY A 90 -30.17 -0.75 17.96
N GLU A 91 -31.36 -0.20 17.73
CA GLU A 91 -31.73 1.15 18.15
C GLU A 91 -31.55 1.38 19.67
N LYS A 92 -31.96 0.41 20.47
CA LYS A 92 -31.76 0.48 21.93
C LYS A 92 -30.29 0.49 22.34
N LEU A 93 -29.46 -0.34 21.69
CA LEU A 93 -28.03 -0.40 21.97
C LEU A 93 -27.34 0.89 21.54
N GLU A 94 -27.74 1.48 20.41
CA GLU A 94 -27.21 2.76 19.95
C GLU A 94 -27.61 3.89 20.91
N MET A 95 -28.85 3.93 21.38
CA MET A 95 -29.26 4.90 22.40
C MET A 95 -28.42 4.78 23.69
N GLN A 96 -28.22 3.55 24.20
CA GLN A 96 -27.40 3.31 25.37
C GLN A 96 -25.94 3.71 25.17
N TRP A 97 -25.38 3.45 23.98
CA TRP A 97 -24.05 3.93 23.60
C TRP A 97 -23.96 5.44 23.62
N ASN A 98 -24.94 6.14 23.03
CA ASN A 98 -24.98 7.59 22.98
C ASN A 98 -25.09 8.23 24.38
N GLU A 99 -25.89 7.64 25.27
CA GLU A 99 -25.98 8.05 26.68
C GLU A 99 -24.62 7.88 27.39
N LEU A 100 -23.99 6.69 27.27
CA LEU A 100 -22.68 6.40 27.82
C LEU A 100 -21.59 7.37 27.30
N MET A 101 -21.60 7.66 26.00
CA MET A 101 -20.65 8.59 25.40
C MET A 101 -20.86 10.03 25.87
N ASN A 102 -22.09 10.44 26.17
CA ASN A 102 -22.38 11.73 26.76
C ASN A 102 -21.85 11.80 28.21
N GLU A 103 -22.08 10.79 29.03
CA GLU A 103 -21.55 10.69 30.39
C GLU A 103 -20.03 10.70 30.38
N TYR A 104 -19.40 9.88 29.54
CA TYR A 104 -17.96 9.82 29.36
C TYR A 104 -17.36 11.17 28.91
N SER A 105 -18.03 11.87 27.99
CA SER A 105 -17.59 13.19 27.53
C SER A 105 -17.64 14.27 28.62
N ASN A 106 -18.57 14.13 29.57
CA ASN A 106 -18.66 15.04 30.71
C ASN A 106 -17.59 14.76 31.78
N GLU A 107 -17.30 13.48 32.04
CA GLU A 107 -16.34 13.07 33.06
C GLU A 107 -14.90 13.14 32.55
N TYR A 108 -14.64 12.77 31.26
CA TYR A 108 -13.31 12.71 30.63
C TYR A 108 -13.27 13.48 29.30
N PRO A 109 -13.41 14.82 29.28
CA PRO A 109 -13.59 15.59 28.05
C PRO A 109 -12.43 15.48 27.05
N GLU A 110 -11.19 15.40 27.54
CA GLU A 110 -10.00 15.29 26.69
C GLU A 110 -9.92 13.91 26.02
N LEU A 111 -10.11 12.82 26.79
CA LEU A 111 -10.10 11.46 26.26
C LEU A 111 -11.28 11.21 25.31
N ALA A 112 -12.43 11.79 25.61
CA ALA A 112 -13.61 11.71 24.74
C ALA A 112 -13.38 12.44 23.42
N ALA A 113 -12.70 13.58 23.43
CA ALA A 113 -12.33 14.30 22.23
C ALA A 113 -11.34 13.50 21.37
N GLU A 114 -10.36 12.88 22.00
CA GLU A 114 -9.40 11.99 21.33
C GLU A 114 -10.12 10.76 20.72
N LEU A 115 -10.96 10.08 21.48
CA LEU A 115 -11.74 8.94 21.00
C LEU A 115 -12.61 9.31 19.79
N LYS A 116 -13.26 10.48 19.82
CA LYS A 116 -14.06 10.98 18.68
C LYS A 116 -13.20 11.19 17.43
N LYS A 117 -12.00 11.77 17.56
CA LYS A 117 -11.06 11.90 16.44
C LYS A 117 -10.67 10.53 15.86
N VAL A 118 -10.44 9.54 16.71
CA VAL A 118 -10.12 8.17 16.28
C VAL A 118 -11.29 7.53 15.54
N ILE A 119 -12.52 7.62 16.09
CA ILE A 119 -13.73 7.02 15.49
C ILE A 119 -14.06 7.66 14.13
N HIS A 120 -13.87 8.98 14.00
CA HIS A 120 -14.19 9.72 12.78
C HIS A 120 -13.00 9.91 11.84
N GLU A 121 -11.83 9.36 12.19
CA GLU A 121 -10.57 9.53 11.42
C GLU A 121 -10.24 11.01 11.15
N GLU A 122 -10.47 11.89 12.12
CA GLU A 122 -10.24 13.34 12.03
C GLU A 122 -8.81 13.73 12.38
N PHE A 123 -7.84 13.03 11.80
CA PHE A 123 -6.43 13.38 11.91
C PHE A 123 -5.97 14.19 10.68
N GLN A 124 -5.17 15.21 10.92
CA GLN A 124 -4.59 16.04 9.87
C GLN A 124 -3.09 16.12 10.03
N VAL A 125 -2.36 15.94 8.94
CA VAL A 125 -0.92 16.15 8.89
C VAL A 125 -0.67 17.67 8.86
N THR A 126 0.01 18.19 9.87
CA THR A 126 0.29 19.61 10.00
C THR A 126 1.46 20.05 9.12
N GLU A 127 1.49 21.35 8.76
CA GLU A 127 2.60 21.93 7.99
C GLU A 127 3.96 21.79 8.70
N THR A 128 3.98 21.75 10.04
CA THR A 128 5.19 21.55 10.82
C THR A 128 5.82 20.19 10.55
N VAL A 129 5.00 19.15 10.36
CA VAL A 129 5.47 17.79 10.03
C VAL A 129 6.07 17.76 8.62
N LEU A 130 5.56 18.61 7.71
CA LEU A 130 5.96 18.69 6.31
C LEU A 130 7.17 19.61 6.05
N THR A 131 7.89 20.03 7.09
CA THR A 131 9.09 20.88 6.96
C THR A 131 10.15 20.19 6.08
N PRO A 132 10.64 20.86 5.03
CA PRO A 132 11.66 20.31 4.14
C PRO A 132 12.93 19.87 4.87
N PHE A 133 13.58 18.86 4.33
CA PHE A 133 14.92 18.47 4.73
C PHE A 133 15.96 19.42 4.12
N THR A 134 17.00 19.76 4.90
CA THR A 134 18.05 20.70 4.52
C THR A 134 19.45 20.08 4.54
N GLU A 135 19.55 18.79 4.81
CA GLU A 135 20.79 18.03 4.71
C GLU A 135 21.26 18.00 3.25
N GLU A 136 22.59 18.02 3.02
CA GLU A 136 23.15 17.97 1.68
C GLU A 136 22.78 16.68 0.93
N LYS A 137 22.83 15.55 1.66
CA LYS A 137 22.51 14.21 1.13
C LYS A 137 21.79 13.38 2.17
N MET A 138 20.87 12.54 1.73
CA MET A 138 20.16 11.60 2.60
C MET A 138 19.57 10.44 1.78
N ALA A 139 19.67 9.22 2.31
CA ALA A 139 18.95 8.08 1.76
C ALA A 139 17.44 8.24 1.98
N THR A 140 16.62 7.94 0.97
CA THR A 140 15.16 8.08 1.08
C THR A 140 14.57 7.16 2.16
N ARG A 141 15.17 5.98 2.44
CA ARG A 141 14.78 5.17 3.62
C ARG A 141 15.02 5.89 4.95
N THR A 142 16.10 6.67 5.06
CA THR A 142 16.39 7.45 6.26
C THR A 142 15.41 8.61 6.41
N ALA A 143 15.12 9.30 5.32
CA ALA A 143 14.07 10.33 5.28
C ALA A 143 12.71 9.74 5.71
N SER A 144 12.36 8.55 5.20
CA SER A 144 11.13 7.84 5.57
C SER A 144 11.05 7.54 7.07
N GLY A 145 12.14 7.08 7.69
CA GLY A 145 12.18 6.86 9.13
C GLY A 145 11.98 8.15 9.94
N LYS A 146 12.61 9.25 9.50
CA LYS A 146 12.39 10.57 10.10
C LYS A 146 10.93 11.02 9.90
N MET A 147 10.33 10.78 8.73
CA MET A 147 8.94 11.12 8.43
C MET A 147 7.94 10.29 9.25
N LEU A 148 8.17 8.98 9.42
CA LEU A 148 7.37 8.14 10.30
C LEU A 148 7.28 8.76 11.72
N ASN A 149 8.41 9.19 12.25
CA ASN A 149 8.49 9.80 13.57
C ASN A 149 7.89 11.22 13.65
N ARG A 150 7.90 11.96 12.55
CA ARG A 150 7.20 13.24 12.45
C ARG A 150 5.67 13.04 12.36
N ILE A 151 5.22 12.18 11.47
CA ILE A 151 3.81 11.88 11.20
C ILE A 151 3.12 11.28 12.44
N TYR A 152 3.83 10.44 13.21
CA TYR A 152 3.27 9.84 14.42
C TYR A 152 2.77 10.89 15.44
N LYS A 153 3.36 12.09 15.47
CA LYS A 153 2.92 13.17 16.36
C LYS A 153 1.51 13.67 16.03
N ASP A 154 1.17 13.67 14.75
CA ASP A 154 -0.15 14.09 14.26
C ASP A 154 -1.11 12.92 14.11
N LEU A 155 -0.58 11.70 13.94
CA LEU A 155 -1.32 10.47 13.70
C LEU A 155 -0.89 9.38 14.71
N PRO A 156 -1.19 9.54 16.01
CA PRO A 156 -0.73 8.61 17.07
C PRO A 156 -1.42 7.24 17.03
N ILE A 157 -2.25 7.00 16.05
CA ILE A 157 -2.90 5.71 15.76
C ILE A 157 -2.08 4.82 14.82
N LEU A 158 -0.89 5.27 14.38
CA LEU A 158 0.02 4.44 13.58
C LEU A 158 0.59 3.31 14.43
N VAL A 159 0.42 2.07 13.97
CA VAL A 159 0.95 0.86 14.60
C VAL A 159 1.59 -0.02 13.55
N GLY A 160 2.79 -0.51 13.80
CA GLY A 160 3.46 -1.34 12.81
C GLY A 160 4.92 -1.65 13.11
N GLY A 161 5.65 -2.04 12.08
CA GLY A 161 7.06 -2.44 12.18
C GLY A 161 7.57 -3.15 10.95
N SER A 162 8.53 -4.04 11.11
CA SER A 162 9.16 -4.76 9.99
C SER A 162 9.20 -6.27 10.20
N ALA A 163 9.40 -6.98 9.08
CA ALA A 163 9.70 -8.41 9.06
C ALA A 163 11.17 -8.65 9.43
N ASP A 164 11.51 -8.42 10.70
CA ASP A 164 12.86 -8.56 11.29
C ASP A 164 13.94 -7.63 10.68
N LEU A 165 13.53 -6.53 10.06
CA LEU A 165 14.41 -5.59 9.36
C LEU A 165 14.23 -4.13 9.82
N ALA A 166 13.70 -3.90 11.04
CA ALA A 166 13.34 -2.57 11.52
C ALA A 166 14.49 -1.55 11.45
N SER A 167 15.71 -1.95 11.83
CA SER A 167 16.89 -1.08 11.78
C SER A 167 17.30 -0.69 10.35
N SER A 168 17.15 -1.61 9.39
CA SER A 168 17.46 -1.40 7.97
C SER A 168 16.38 -0.58 7.26
N ASN A 169 15.11 -0.87 7.56
CA ASN A 169 13.96 -0.21 6.96
C ASN A 169 13.62 1.13 7.61
N LYS A 170 14.21 1.42 8.79
CA LYS A 170 13.92 2.64 9.58
C LYS A 170 12.42 2.75 9.96
N THR A 171 11.84 1.64 10.42
CA THR A 171 10.40 1.52 10.70
C THR A 171 10.06 1.55 12.19
N THR A 172 10.95 2.03 13.02
CA THR A 172 10.73 2.17 14.48
C THR A 172 10.25 3.57 14.81
N ILE A 173 9.16 3.67 15.57
CA ILE A 173 8.75 4.91 16.23
C ILE A 173 9.62 5.05 17.48
N GLU A 174 10.56 6.01 17.42
CA GLU A 174 11.63 6.18 18.40
C GLU A 174 11.09 6.62 19.76
N GLY A 175 11.71 6.09 20.82
CA GLY A 175 11.34 6.44 22.20
C GLY A 175 10.07 5.79 22.71
N LEU A 176 9.39 4.99 21.89
CA LEU A 176 8.19 4.26 22.28
C LEU A 176 8.45 2.75 22.36
N PRO A 177 7.74 2.05 23.28
CA PRO A 177 7.96 0.62 23.51
C PRO A 177 7.51 -0.24 22.32
N PHE A 178 8.04 -1.46 22.29
CA PHE A 178 7.50 -2.52 21.44
C PHE A 178 6.35 -3.21 22.15
N MET A 179 5.37 -3.64 21.36
CA MET A 179 4.27 -4.47 21.84
C MET A 179 4.78 -5.88 22.12
N ASP A 180 4.55 -6.38 23.33
CA ASP A 180 4.87 -7.73 23.76
C ASP A 180 3.83 -8.27 24.76
N GLU A 181 4.12 -9.41 25.44
CA GLU A 181 3.21 -10.04 26.39
C GLU A 181 2.94 -9.20 27.64
N GLU A 182 3.88 -8.33 28.02
CA GLU A 182 3.80 -7.49 29.22
C GLU A 182 3.32 -6.08 28.89
N ASN A 183 3.51 -5.63 27.63
CA ASN A 183 3.19 -4.28 27.17
C ASN A 183 2.36 -4.31 25.87
N HIS A 184 1.09 -4.08 25.99
CA HIS A 184 0.15 -4.02 24.86
C HIS A 184 -0.07 -2.61 24.29
N GLU A 185 0.58 -1.58 24.86
CA GLU A 185 0.38 -0.17 24.51
C GLU A 185 1.40 0.34 23.48
N GLY A 186 2.43 -0.44 23.15
CA GLY A 186 3.48 -0.05 22.23
C GLY A 186 3.00 0.00 20.77
N PRO A 187 3.33 1.06 20.01
CA PRO A 187 2.99 1.13 18.60
C PRO A 187 3.93 0.30 17.70
N ASN A 188 5.08 -0.11 18.21
CA ASN A 188 6.07 -0.88 17.47
C ASN A 188 5.81 -2.38 17.60
N ILE A 189 5.76 -3.10 16.48
CA ILE A 189 5.49 -4.55 16.44
C ILE A 189 6.69 -5.29 15.84
N TYR A 190 7.14 -6.35 16.53
CA TYR A 190 8.07 -7.33 15.98
C TYR A 190 7.31 -8.41 15.21
N PHE A 191 7.20 -8.27 13.89
CA PHE A 191 6.50 -9.28 13.08
C PHE A 191 7.34 -10.55 12.85
N GLY A 192 8.67 -10.47 12.94
CA GLY A 192 9.59 -11.54 12.54
C GLY A 192 9.57 -11.75 11.02
N VAL A 193 10.25 -12.77 10.53
CA VAL A 193 10.31 -13.10 9.09
C VAL A 193 8.98 -13.73 8.64
N ARG A 194 7.93 -12.90 8.48
CA ARG A 194 6.55 -13.31 8.17
C ARG A 194 5.84 -12.23 7.34
N GLU A 195 6.35 -11.94 6.16
CA GLU A 195 5.89 -10.81 5.32
C GLU A 195 4.40 -10.88 5.01
N PHE A 196 3.89 -12.05 4.63
CA PHE A 196 2.46 -12.24 4.36
C PHE A 196 1.59 -11.99 5.60
N ALA A 197 1.97 -12.57 6.74
CA ALA A 197 1.25 -12.38 8.00
C ALA A 197 1.33 -10.93 8.48
N MET A 198 2.51 -10.31 8.39
CA MET A 198 2.73 -8.90 8.72
C MET A 198 1.76 -7.99 7.96
N ALA A 199 1.71 -8.11 6.63
CA ALA A 199 0.81 -7.32 5.81
C ALA A 199 -0.67 -7.61 6.11
N SER A 200 -1.02 -8.89 6.33
CA SER A 200 -2.39 -9.30 6.66
C SER A 200 -2.82 -8.78 8.04
N ILE A 201 -1.92 -8.75 9.02
CA ILE A 201 -2.18 -8.17 10.35
C ILE A 201 -2.42 -6.66 10.20
N CYS A 202 -1.58 -5.94 9.45
CA CYS A 202 -1.78 -4.51 9.20
C CYS A 202 -3.11 -4.22 8.49
N ASN A 203 -3.52 -5.07 7.53
CA ASN A 203 -4.84 -4.99 6.91
C ASN A 203 -5.96 -5.15 7.95
N GLY A 204 -5.84 -6.15 8.82
CA GLY A 204 -6.82 -6.41 9.87
C GLY A 204 -6.94 -5.28 10.90
N LEU A 205 -5.80 -4.75 11.38
CA LEU A 205 -5.75 -3.62 12.29
C LEU A 205 -6.44 -2.39 11.72
N THR A 206 -6.15 -2.06 10.45
CA THR A 206 -6.75 -0.92 9.77
C THR A 206 -8.24 -1.13 9.48
N LEU A 207 -8.65 -2.34 9.08
CA LEU A 207 -10.06 -2.68 8.85
C LEU A 207 -10.91 -2.63 10.13
N HIS A 208 -10.33 -2.99 11.27
CA HIS A 208 -11.04 -2.90 12.55
C HIS A 208 -11.44 -1.45 12.88
N GLY A 209 -10.66 -0.48 12.39
CA GLY A 209 -10.81 0.93 12.75
C GLY A 209 -10.11 1.31 14.04
N GLY A 210 -9.82 2.60 14.20
CA GLY A 210 -9.13 3.14 15.36
C GLY A 210 -7.61 3.03 15.34
N LEU A 211 -7.05 2.19 14.46
CA LEU A 211 -5.62 2.06 14.24
C LEU A 211 -5.30 2.16 12.74
N ARG A 212 -4.11 2.62 12.42
CA ARG A 212 -3.59 2.67 11.06
C ARG A 212 -2.32 1.83 10.95
N GLY A 213 -2.40 0.72 10.20
CA GLY A 213 -1.29 -0.20 10.01
C GLY A 213 -0.22 0.35 9.07
N TYR A 214 1.05 0.21 9.45
CA TYR A 214 2.17 0.32 8.53
C TYR A 214 3.09 -0.88 8.68
N CYS A 215 3.76 -1.29 7.60
CA CYS A 215 4.74 -2.36 7.70
C CYS A 215 5.82 -2.23 6.63
N GLY A 216 7.00 -2.78 6.93
CA GLY A 216 8.16 -2.67 6.06
C GLY A 216 8.97 -3.94 5.91
N THR A 217 9.60 -4.05 4.74
CA THR A 217 10.62 -5.03 4.40
C THR A 217 11.44 -4.52 3.22
N PHE A 218 12.38 -5.29 2.68
CA PHE A 218 13.03 -4.96 1.42
C PHE A 218 12.06 -5.14 0.25
N LEU A 219 12.16 -4.34 -0.78
CA LEU A 219 11.23 -4.35 -1.90
C LEU A 219 11.13 -5.73 -2.57
N VAL A 220 12.25 -6.46 -2.69
CA VAL A 220 12.26 -7.82 -3.25
C VAL A 220 11.35 -8.77 -2.47
N PHE A 221 11.23 -8.62 -1.15
CA PHE A 221 10.39 -9.47 -0.31
C PHE A 221 8.90 -9.11 -0.37
N SER A 222 8.53 -8.08 -1.13
CA SER A 222 7.12 -7.85 -1.49
C SER A 222 6.49 -9.05 -2.20
N ASP A 223 7.28 -9.92 -2.82
CA ASP A 223 6.83 -11.18 -3.41
C ASP A 223 6.13 -12.08 -2.39
N TYR A 224 6.66 -12.17 -1.16
CA TYR A 224 6.05 -12.97 -0.10
C TYR A 224 4.76 -12.35 0.45
N MET A 225 4.57 -11.05 0.35
CA MET A 225 3.38 -10.35 0.85
C MET A 225 2.43 -9.84 -0.24
N ARG A 226 2.74 -10.12 -1.50
CA ARG A 226 2.00 -9.60 -2.67
C ARG A 226 0.49 -9.83 -2.59
N SER A 227 0.07 -11.02 -2.16
CA SER A 227 -1.35 -11.36 -2.00
C SER A 227 -2.02 -10.47 -0.95
N ALA A 228 -1.38 -10.20 0.18
CA ALA A 228 -1.91 -9.33 1.22
C ALA A 228 -1.98 -7.86 0.77
N ILE A 229 -0.97 -7.36 0.04
CA ILE A 229 -0.97 -6.03 -0.58
C ILE A 229 -2.15 -5.92 -1.56
N ARG A 230 -2.35 -6.94 -2.40
CA ARG A 230 -3.47 -6.97 -3.35
C ARG A 230 -4.82 -6.94 -2.65
N HIS A 231 -4.95 -7.62 -1.50
CA HIS A 231 -6.19 -7.60 -0.71
C HIS A 231 -6.46 -6.23 -0.09
N SER A 232 -5.46 -5.53 0.44
CA SER A 232 -5.68 -4.17 0.93
C SER A 232 -6.16 -3.23 -0.19
N ALA A 233 -5.58 -3.33 -1.39
CA ALA A 233 -6.01 -2.56 -2.54
C ALA A 233 -7.44 -2.91 -2.98
N LEU A 234 -7.79 -4.21 -3.00
CA LEU A 234 -9.13 -4.70 -3.34
C LEU A 234 -10.20 -4.24 -2.35
N MET A 235 -9.86 -4.22 -1.07
CA MET A 235 -10.79 -3.83 0.02
C MET A 235 -10.79 -2.32 0.29
N GLY A 236 -9.92 -1.54 -0.37
CA GLY A 236 -9.80 -0.11 -0.11
C GLY A 236 -9.22 0.22 1.28
N VAL A 237 -8.27 -0.59 1.78
CA VAL A 237 -7.71 -0.42 3.12
C VAL A 237 -6.41 0.38 3.05
N PRO A 238 -6.33 1.55 3.72
CA PRO A 238 -5.21 2.47 3.59
C PRO A 238 -3.99 2.09 4.46
N VAL A 239 -3.39 0.93 4.20
CA VAL A 239 -2.13 0.50 4.83
C VAL A 239 -0.95 1.17 4.15
N THR A 240 0.08 1.57 4.92
CA THR A 240 1.34 2.09 4.38
C THR A 240 2.40 0.98 4.35
N TYR A 241 2.85 0.62 3.15
CA TYR A 241 3.91 -0.36 2.91
C TYR A 241 5.24 0.35 2.68
N ILE A 242 6.22 0.14 3.55
CA ILE A 242 7.54 0.78 3.50
C ILE A 242 8.52 -0.23 2.91
N MET A 243 8.81 -0.09 1.60
CA MET A 243 9.63 -1.03 0.84
C MET A 243 10.99 -0.43 0.55
N THR A 244 12.00 -0.82 1.32
CA THR A 244 13.36 -0.30 1.16
C THR A 244 14.21 -1.16 0.24
N HIS A 245 15.43 -0.70 -0.09
CA HIS A 245 16.37 -1.45 -0.96
C HIS A 245 15.76 -1.69 -2.35
N ASP A 246 15.39 -0.60 -3.00
CA ASP A 246 14.48 -0.54 -4.15
C ASP A 246 15.11 -0.90 -5.52
N SER A 247 16.41 -1.22 -5.58
CA SER A 247 17.11 -1.48 -6.84
C SER A 247 18.34 -2.39 -6.68
N ILE A 248 19.08 -2.66 -7.76
CA ILE A 248 20.37 -3.38 -7.73
C ILE A 248 21.44 -2.68 -6.89
N GLN A 249 21.24 -1.41 -6.56
CA GLN A 249 22.12 -0.69 -5.63
C GLN A 249 22.13 -1.26 -4.21
N VAL A 250 21.30 -2.24 -3.89
CA VAL A 250 21.45 -3.09 -2.68
C VAL A 250 22.89 -3.61 -2.58
N GLY A 251 23.49 -3.96 -3.70
CA GLY A 251 24.91 -4.26 -3.78
C GLY A 251 25.26 -5.70 -3.46
N GLN A 252 26.15 -5.90 -2.48
CA GLN A 252 26.79 -7.21 -2.20
C GLN A 252 25.83 -8.30 -1.75
N ASP A 253 24.64 -7.97 -1.25
CA ASP A 253 23.58 -8.93 -0.88
C ASP A 253 23.15 -9.79 -2.08
N GLY A 254 23.37 -9.27 -3.31
CA GLY A 254 23.23 -10.01 -4.56
C GLY A 254 21.80 -10.15 -5.07
N PRO A 255 21.61 -10.96 -6.12
CA PRO A 255 20.36 -10.99 -6.92
C PRO A 255 19.13 -11.42 -6.12
N THR A 256 19.29 -12.18 -5.03
CA THR A 256 18.18 -12.58 -4.16
C THR A 256 17.58 -11.41 -3.35
N HIS A 257 18.27 -10.27 -3.29
CA HIS A 257 17.87 -9.07 -2.57
C HIS A 257 17.68 -7.86 -3.49
N GLN A 258 17.95 -8.00 -4.78
CA GLN A 258 17.93 -6.94 -5.77
C GLN A 258 16.66 -7.02 -6.63
N PRO A 259 15.68 -6.11 -6.45
CA PRO A 259 14.46 -6.10 -7.26
C PRO A 259 14.78 -5.62 -8.69
N VAL A 260 14.06 -6.19 -9.66
CA VAL A 260 14.09 -5.80 -11.08
C VAL A 260 12.68 -5.52 -11.57
N GLU A 261 11.79 -6.53 -11.53
CA GLU A 261 10.42 -6.46 -12.03
C GLU A 261 9.40 -5.98 -10.97
N HIS A 262 9.82 -5.83 -9.72
CA HIS A 262 8.93 -5.59 -8.58
C HIS A 262 8.12 -4.30 -8.72
N LEU A 263 8.77 -3.18 -9.11
CA LEU A 263 8.10 -1.89 -9.28
C LEU A 263 6.95 -1.99 -10.29
N VAL A 264 7.23 -2.45 -11.51
CA VAL A 264 6.21 -2.53 -12.56
C VAL A 264 5.11 -3.53 -12.20
N SER A 265 5.48 -4.65 -11.56
CA SER A 265 4.52 -5.66 -11.15
C SER A 265 3.58 -5.18 -10.04
N LEU A 266 4.05 -4.32 -9.14
CA LEU A 266 3.26 -3.69 -8.09
C LEU A 266 2.38 -2.58 -8.66
N ARG A 267 2.90 -1.74 -9.54
CA ARG A 267 2.14 -0.73 -10.31
C ARG A 267 0.99 -1.34 -11.12
N ALA A 268 1.06 -2.63 -11.44
CA ALA A 268 -0.03 -3.35 -12.11
C ALA A 268 -1.21 -3.73 -11.19
N ILE A 269 -1.10 -3.55 -9.87
CA ILE A 269 -2.19 -3.84 -8.93
C ILE A 269 -3.16 -2.65 -8.91
N PRO A 270 -4.43 -2.85 -9.33
CA PRO A 270 -5.42 -1.76 -9.27
C PRO A 270 -5.59 -1.22 -7.85
N ASN A 271 -5.80 0.10 -7.73
CA ASN A 271 -6.01 0.81 -6.47
C ASN A 271 -4.82 0.82 -5.49
N LEU A 272 -3.66 0.28 -5.86
CA LEU A 272 -2.41 0.45 -5.12
C LEU A 272 -1.69 1.69 -5.66
N VAL A 273 -1.25 2.58 -4.78
CA VAL A 273 -0.34 3.67 -5.16
C VAL A 273 1.08 3.23 -4.85
N VAL A 274 1.94 3.20 -5.87
CA VAL A 274 3.39 3.00 -5.72
C VAL A 274 4.06 4.35 -5.89
N TYR A 275 4.72 4.81 -4.82
CA TYR A 275 5.44 6.07 -4.83
C TYR A 275 6.93 5.82 -4.61
N ARG A 276 7.77 6.16 -5.58
CA ARG A 276 9.22 5.99 -5.53
C ARG A 276 9.91 7.36 -5.53
N PRO A 277 10.12 7.96 -4.33
CA PRO A 277 10.63 9.32 -4.22
C PRO A 277 12.08 9.44 -4.69
N ALA A 278 12.41 10.55 -5.36
CA ALA A 278 13.74 10.86 -5.83
C ALA A 278 14.70 11.18 -4.67
N ASP A 279 14.22 11.85 -3.65
CA ASP A 279 15.01 12.37 -2.55
C ASP A 279 14.22 12.44 -1.22
N ALA A 280 14.82 13.07 -0.23
CA ALA A 280 14.21 13.25 1.09
C ALA A 280 12.95 14.13 1.03
N ASN A 281 12.91 15.16 0.18
CA ASN A 281 11.77 16.07 0.08
C ASN A 281 10.58 15.44 -0.65
N GLU A 282 10.79 14.67 -1.71
CA GLU A 282 9.72 13.84 -2.28
C GLU A 282 9.23 12.76 -1.31
N THR A 283 10.09 12.27 -0.39
CA THR A 283 9.68 11.33 0.65
C THR A 283 8.67 11.95 1.64
N ILE A 284 8.76 13.27 1.89
CA ILE A 284 7.73 13.99 2.66
C ILE A 284 6.37 13.88 1.98
N VAL A 285 6.34 14.11 0.66
CA VAL A 285 5.10 14.04 -0.14
C VAL A 285 4.51 12.63 -0.10
N ALA A 286 5.34 11.60 -0.28
CA ALA A 286 4.89 10.20 -0.19
C ALA A 286 4.21 9.90 1.14
N TRP A 287 4.80 10.31 2.25
CA TRP A 287 4.26 10.11 3.58
C TRP A 287 3.01 10.94 3.86
N LYS A 288 2.96 12.19 3.38
CA LYS A 288 1.75 13.02 3.47
C LYS A 288 0.56 12.33 2.81
N LEU A 289 0.73 11.90 1.56
CA LEU A 289 -0.31 11.22 0.80
C LEU A 289 -0.72 9.88 1.45
N ALA A 290 0.24 9.08 1.91
CA ALA A 290 -0.03 7.83 2.60
C ALA A 290 -0.82 8.05 3.90
N ALA A 291 -0.42 9.03 4.72
CA ALA A 291 -1.09 9.35 5.98
C ALA A 291 -2.51 9.89 5.79
N GLN A 292 -2.77 10.61 4.70
CA GLN A 292 -4.07 11.19 4.37
C GLN A 292 -4.99 10.25 3.57
N SER A 293 -4.47 9.11 3.09
CA SER A 293 -5.26 8.14 2.34
C SER A 293 -6.36 7.54 3.20
N LYS A 294 -7.57 7.38 2.63
CA LYS A 294 -8.72 6.78 3.31
C LYS A 294 -9.23 5.50 2.64
N ASP A 295 -8.96 5.33 1.36
CA ASP A 295 -9.60 4.33 0.51
C ASP A 295 -8.63 3.47 -0.32
N ARG A 296 -7.33 3.63 -0.11
CA ARG A 296 -6.31 2.87 -0.84
C ARG A 296 -4.99 2.75 -0.10
N PRO A 297 -4.27 1.65 -0.27
CA PRO A 297 -2.93 1.48 0.28
C PRO A 297 -1.88 2.26 -0.51
N PHE A 298 -0.81 2.65 0.19
CA PHE A 298 0.39 3.26 -0.37
C PHE A 298 1.60 2.35 -0.16
N LEU A 299 2.38 2.15 -1.22
CA LEU A 299 3.67 1.50 -1.18
C LEU A 299 4.74 2.54 -1.50
N ILE A 300 5.61 2.81 -0.53
CA ILE A 300 6.71 3.76 -0.68
C ILE A 300 7.98 2.96 -0.93
N ALA A 301 8.51 3.04 -2.16
CA ALA A 301 9.75 2.35 -2.57
C ALA A 301 10.96 3.27 -2.35
N LEU A 302 11.92 2.81 -1.54
CA LEU A 302 12.95 3.65 -0.91
C LEU A 302 14.36 3.11 -1.17
N GLY A 303 15.25 4.00 -1.57
CA GLY A 303 16.66 3.71 -1.80
C GLY A 303 17.46 3.56 -0.48
N ARG A 304 18.54 2.75 -0.57
CA ARG A 304 19.49 2.52 0.53
C ARG A 304 20.59 3.59 0.58
N HIS A 305 21.02 4.09 -0.57
CA HIS A 305 22.15 5.01 -0.71
C HIS A 305 21.71 6.46 -0.54
N ASP A 306 22.63 7.27 -0.06
CA ASP A 306 22.41 8.70 0.04
C ASP A 306 22.35 9.32 -1.36
N VAL A 307 21.35 10.14 -1.57
CA VAL A 307 21.16 10.98 -2.76
C VAL A 307 21.12 12.45 -2.34
N PRO A 308 21.49 13.39 -3.22
CA PRO A 308 21.35 14.81 -2.93
C PRO A 308 19.90 15.17 -2.58
N VAL A 309 19.74 16.02 -1.57
CA VAL A 309 18.42 16.59 -1.26
C VAL A 309 18.14 17.72 -2.24
N ILE A 310 17.02 17.62 -2.94
CA ILE A 310 16.62 18.58 -3.96
C ILE A 310 15.91 19.76 -3.25
N GLU A 311 16.53 20.94 -3.26
CA GLU A 311 16.04 22.12 -2.54
C GLU A 311 14.69 22.63 -3.06
N ASN A 312 14.44 22.54 -4.37
CA ASN A 312 13.30 23.16 -5.03
C ASN A 312 12.21 22.18 -5.48
N VAL A 313 11.99 21.12 -4.70
CA VAL A 313 10.85 20.21 -4.93
C VAL A 313 9.55 20.98 -4.78
N ASN A 314 8.74 21.02 -5.82
CA ASN A 314 7.39 21.56 -5.75
C ASN A 314 6.47 20.48 -5.17
N PHE A 315 6.15 20.57 -3.89
CA PHE A 315 5.36 19.57 -3.17
C PHE A 315 3.96 19.40 -3.78
N GLU A 316 3.29 20.48 -4.14
CA GLU A 316 1.96 20.41 -4.76
C GLU A 316 1.97 19.65 -6.09
N ASN A 317 3.01 19.84 -6.89
CA ASN A 317 3.17 19.11 -8.15
C ASN A 317 3.62 17.66 -7.93
N ALA A 318 4.48 17.41 -6.94
CA ALA A 318 4.92 16.06 -6.58
C ALA A 318 3.74 15.19 -6.06
N GLU A 319 2.74 15.79 -5.42
CA GLU A 319 1.48 15.13 -5.03
C GLU A 319 0.68 14.61 -6.24
N LYS A 320 0.86 15.19 -7.41
CA LYS A 320 0.24 14.75 -8.67
C LYS A 320 0.91 13.53 -9.30
N GLY A 321 2.01 13.03 -8.70
CA GLY A 321 2.70 11.80 -9.11
C GLY A 321 3.70 11.95 -10.24
N GLY A 322 3.76 13.10 -10.91
CA GLY A 322 4.74 13.41 -11.94
C GLY A 322 4.75 14.90 -12.26
N TYR A 323 5.94 15.50 -12.41
CA TYR A 323 6.06 16.94 -12.63
C TYR A 323 7.42 17.31 -13.28
N VAL A 324 7.47 18.46 -13.92
CA VAL A 324 8.73 19.01 -14.45
C VAL A 324 9.55 19.56 -13.28
N LEU A 325 10.60 18.81 -12.93
CA LEU A 325 11.52 19.19 -11.85
C LEU A 325 12.54 20.25 -12.30
N SER A 326 13.07 20.12 -13.51
CA SER A 326 14.04 21.06 -14.07
C SER A 326 13.66 21.40 -15.50
N LYS A 327 13.42 22.68 -15.77
CA LYS A 327 12.83 23.17 -17.02
C LYS A 327 13.79 24.12 -17.75
N ASP A 328 14.07 23.84 -19.02
CA ASP A 328 14.78 24.75 -19.91
C ASP A 328 13.84 25.48 -20.88
N SER A 329 12.75 24.80 -21.27
CA SER A 329 11.85 25.32 -22.30
C SER A 329 10.43 24.81 -22.13
N ASP A 330 9.45 25.59 -22.63
CA ASP A 330 8.08 25.12 -22.83
C ASP A 330 7.96 24.14 -24.01
N ASN A 331 8.92 24.20 -24.94
CA ASN A 331 9.06 23.27 -26.05
C ASN A 331 10.47 22.66 -26.04
N PRO A 332 10.73 21.68 -25.17
CA PRO A 332 12.02 21.06 -25.05
C PRO A 332 12.36 20.17 -26.28
N GLU A 333 13.64 20.06 -26.60
CA GLU A 333 14.13 19.14 -27.63
C GLU A 333 14.24 17.71 -27.09
N LEU A 334 14.30 17.55 -25.74
CA LEU A 334 14.41 16.28 -25.02
C LEU A 334 13.73 16.37 -23.68
N ILE A 335 13.07 15.28 -23.28
CA ILE A 335 12.56 15.10 -21.91
C ILE A 335 13.21 13.86 -21.31
N LEU A 336 13.96 14.03 -20.21
CA LEU A 336 14.45 12.94 -19.38
C LEU A 336 13.41 12.67 -18.27
N ILE A 337 12.94 11.43 -18.17
CA ILE A 337 11.92 11.02 -17.20
C ILE A 337 12.53 10.01 -16.25
N ALA A 338 12.52 10.27 -14.95
CA ALA A 338 13.08 9.35 -13.97
C ALA A 338 12.22 9.25 -12.72
N SER A 339 12.44 8.21 -11.92
CA SER A 339 11.90 8.06 -10.56
C SER A 339 13.02 7.58 -9.62
N GLY A 340 12.86 7.82 -8.33
CA GLY A 340 13.87 7.37 -7.36
C GLY A 340 15.23 8.01 -7.55
N SER A 341 16.29 7.30 -7.18
CA SER A 341 17.67 7.79 -7.25
C SER A 341 18.14 8.17 -8.67
N GLU A 342 17.46 7.71 -9.70
CA GLU A 342 17.82 7.98 -11.10
C GLU A 342 17.49 9.40 -11.54
N VAL A 343 16.70 10.14 -10.76
CA VAL A 343 16.44 11.57 -10.98
C VAL A 343 17.73 12.38 -10.87
N GLU A 344 18.62 12.05 -9.91
CA GLU A 344 19.96 12.65 -9.81
C GLU A 344 20.75 12.45 -11.12
N MET A 345 20.75 11.21 -11.66
CA MET A 345 21.46 10.90 -12.91
C MET A 345 20.90 11.68 -14.10
N ALA A 346 19.57 11.86 -14.15
CA ALA A 346 18.91 12.65 -15.18
C ALA A 346 19.30 14.14 -15.10
N LEU A 347 19.41 14.70 -13.89
CA LEU A 347 19.87 16.07 -13.67
C LEU A 347 21.33 16.25 -14.11
N LEU A 348 22.21 15.33 -13.71
CA LEU A 348 23.62 15.34 -14.14
C LEU A 348 23.80 15.19 -15.65
N ALA A 349 22.99 14.34 -16.29
CA ALA A 349 23.00 14.22 -17.75
C ALA A 349 22.53 15.50 -18.43
N LYS A 350 21.49 16.14 -17.90
CA LYS A 350 21.01 17.44 -18.40
C LYS A 350 22.12 18.51 -18.40
N GLU A 351 22.90 18.62 -17.33
CA GLU A 351 23.99 19.59 -17.21
C GLU A 351 25.03 19.43 -18.35
N GLN A 352 25.28 18.19 -18.81
CA GLN A 352 26.22 17.88 -19.89
C GLN A 352 25.58 17.99 -21.28
N LEU A 353 24.23 17.97 -21.37
CA LEU A 353 23.50 18.15 -22.63
C LEU A 353 23.15 19.63 -22.92
N ASN A 354 23.98 20.55 -22.48
CA ASN A 354 23.73 22.00 -22.49
C ASN A 354 23.53 22.62 -23.89
N GLN A 355 23.86 21.88 -24.96
CA GLN A 355 23.59 22.27 -26.35
C GLN A 355 22.15 22.08 -26.79
N TYR A 356 21.34 21.36 -25.97
CA TYR A 356 19.92 21.09 -26.23
C TYR A 356 19.05 21.76 -25.18
N LYS A 357 17.75 21.93 -25.47
CA LYS A 357 16.75 22.33 -24.50
C LYS A 357 16.18 21.08 -23.84
N VAL A 358 16.62 20.78 -22.62
CA VAL A 358 16.30 19.55 -21.90
C VAL A 358 15.42 19.85 -20.69
N ASN A 359 14.27 19.21 -20.59
CA ASN A 359 13.49 19.18 -19.35
C ASN A 359 13.72 17.85 -18.62
N VAL A 360 13.80 17.90 -17.29
CA VAL A 360 13.82 16.70 -16.43
C VAL A 360 12.49 16.61 -15.72
N VAL A 361 11.86 15.46 -15.83
CA VAL A 361 10.60 15.10 -15.17
C VAL A 361 10.88 14.08 -14.08
N SER A 362 10.51 14.39 -12.84
CA SER A 362 10.37 13.39 -11.79
C SER A 362 8.97 12.75 -11.90
N LEU A 363 8.93 11.42 -12.00
CA LEU A 363 7.68 10.63 -12.11
C LEU A 363 7.61 9.58 -10.99
N PRO A 364 7.48 10.01 -9.71
CA PRO A 364 7.52 9.11 -8.56
C PRO A 364 6.33 8.16 -8.48
N SER A 365 5.17 8.50 -9.03
CA SER A 365 3.98 7.64 -9.02
C SER A 365 3.20 7.70 -10.33
N TRP A 366 3.15 6.56 -11.02
CA TRP A 366 2.38 6.43 -12.26
C TRP A 366 0.88 6.55 -12.00
N GLU A 367 0.39 5.93 -10.93
CA GLU A 367 -1.03 5.86 -10.57
C GLU A 367 -1.60 7.24 -10.29
N LEU A 368 -0.85 8.07 -9.56
CA LEU A 368 -1.26 9.44 -9.26
C LEU A 368 -1.18 10.34 -10.51
N PHE A 369 -0.14 10.22 -11.32
CA PHE A 369 0.00 10.97 -12.55
C PHE A 369 -1.09 10.63 -13.57
N ASP A 370 -1.43 9.34 -13.68
CA ASP A 370 -2.47 8.87 -14.61
C ASP A 370 -3.87 9.40 -14.29
N THR A 371 -4.14 9.74 -13.04
CA THR A 371 -5.43 10.32 -12.61
C THR A 371 -5.53 11.82 -12.85
N GLN A 372 -4.46 12.47 -13.28
CA GLN A 372 -4.47 13.91 -13.57
C GLN A 372 -5.23 14.23 -14.86
N SER A 373 -5.65 15.48 -15.00
CA SER A 373 -6.30 15.95 -16.24
C SER A 373 -5.36 15.82 -17.44
N GLU A 374 -5.91 15.65 -18.64
CA GLU A 374 -5.12 15.60 -19.86
C GLU A 374 -4.26 16.87 -20.05
N GLU A 375 -4.80 18.05 -19.68
CA GLU A 375 -4.07 19.31 -19.74
C GLU A 375 -2.82 19.30 -18.84
N TYR A 376 -2.95 18.74 -17.62
CA TYR A 376 -1.81 18.59 -16.72
C TYR A 376 -0.78 17.63 -17.28
N LYS A 377 -1.21 16.44 -17.71
CA LYS A 377 -0.32 15.43 -18.30
C LYS A 377 0.41 15.97 -19.52
N GLU A 378 -0.30 16.70 -20.38
CA GLU A 378 0.29 17.36 -21.55
C GLU A 378 1.28 18.46 -21.17
N SER A 379 1.04 19.19 -20.09
CA SER A 379 1.99 20.22 -19.59
C SER A 379 3.30 19.61 -19.06
N VAL A 380 3.29 18.35 -18.61
CA VAL A 380 4.46 17.63 -18.08
C VAL A 380 5.14 16.80 -19.17
N LEU A 381 4.36 16.09 -19.97
CA LEU A 381 4.82 15.18 -21.04
C LEU A 381 4.12 15.51 -22.37
N PRO A 382 4.41 16.65 -22.98
CA PRO A 382 3.73 17.10 -24.20
C PRO A 382 3.84 16.07 -25.34
N ALA A 383 2.72 15.81 -26.02
CA ALA A 383 2.61 14.79 -27.06
C ALA A 383 3.45 15.13 -28.30
N ASN A 384 3.69 16.42 -28.55
CA ASN A 384 4.49 16.90 -29.68
C ASN A 384 6.01 16.75 -29.51
N VAL A 385 6.48 16.31 -28.33
CA VAL A 385 7.90 16.01 -28.08
C VAL A 385 8.10 14.51 -28.21
N ASP A 386 8.73 14.06 -29.28
CA ASP A 386 9.04 12.64 -29.51
C ASP A 386 10.25 12.15 -28.73
N ASN A 387 11.21 13.03 -28.45
CA ASN A 387 12.43 12.69 -27.73
C ASN A 387 12.15 12.61 -26.22
N LYS A 388 11.62 11.49 -25.75
CA LYS A 388 11.41 11.18 -24.33
C LYS A 388 12.25 9.95 -23.97
N LEU A 389 13.09 10.07 -22.95
CA LEU A 389 13.94 9.00 -22.45
C LEU A 389 13.60 8.70 -20.99
N SER A 390 13.13 7.49 -20.71
CA SER A 390 12.91 7.05 -19.31
C SER A 390 14.15 6.37 -18.73
N ILE A 391 14.38 6.58 -17.43
CA ILE A 391 15.55 6.12 -16.68
C ILE A 391 15.07 5.57 -15.34
N GLU A 392 15.12 4.25 -15.16
CA GLU A 392 14.74 3.59 -13.90
C GLU A 392 15.52 2.30 -13.69
N LEU A 393 16.13 2.10 -12.52
CA LEU A 393 16.80 0.87 -12.10
C LEU A 393 15.80 -0.25 -11.81
N GLY A 394 15.02 -0.58 -12.80
CA GLY A 394 14.00 -1.60 -12.83
C GLY A 394 13.68 -2.05 -14.25
N SER A 395 12.71 -2.94 -14.43
CA SER A 395 12.27 -3.39 -15.76
C SER A 395 11.71 -2.23 -16.58
N THR A 396 12.03 -2.21 -17.88
CA THR A 396 11.54 -1.18 -18.82
C THR A 396 10.06 -1.35 -19.20
N ILE A 397 9.42 -2.43 -18.77
CA ILE A 397 8.00 -2.72 -19.03
C ILE A 397 7.13 -1.58 -18.48
N GLY A 398 6.18 -1.12 -19.31
CA GLY A 398 5.22 -0.07 -18.95
C GLY A 398 5.69 1.36 -19.27
N TRP A 399 6.99 1.63 -19.34
CA TRP A 399 7.52 2.96 -19.62
C TRP A 399 7.15 3.48 -21.02
N SER A 400 6.83 2.57 -21.97
CA SER A 400 6.35 2.97 -23.31
C SER A 400 5.10 3.86 -23.28
N LYS A 401 4.30 3.78 -22.22
CA LYS A 401 3.14 4.65 -22.00
C LYS A 401 3.53 6.13 -21.89
N TYR A 402 4.68 6.42 -21.30
CA TYR A 402 5.14 7.78 -20.99
C TYR A 402 6.12 8.32 -22.04
N VAL A 403 6.95 7.45 -22.60
CA VAL A 403 7.92 7.86 -23.61
C VAL A 403 7.35 7.86 -25.04
N GLY A 404 6.22 7.17 -25.26
CA GLY A 404 5.62 7.05 -26.59
C GLY A 404 6.34 6.05 -27.51
N ALA A 405 5.91 5.99 -28.78
CA ALA A 405 6.42 5.05 -29.77
C ALA A 405 7.86 5.37 -30.22
N ASN A 406 8.23 6.65 -30.26
CA ASN A 406 9.52 7.15 -30.74
C ASN A 406 10.55 7.33 -29.61
N GLY A 407 10.11 7.26 -28.34
CA GLY A 407 10.97 7.42 -27.18
C GLY A 407 11.86 6.21 -26.88
N ALA A 408 12.80 6.41 -25.97
CA ALA A 408 13.76 5.39 -25.53
C ALA A 408 13.62 5.10 -24.01
N ARG A 409 14.23 4.00 -23.56
CA ARG A 409 14.13 3.52 -22.18
C ARG A 409 15.45 2.93 -21.72
N ILE A 410 15.96 3.39 -20.60
CA ILE A 410 17.10 2.81 -19.88
C ILE A 410 16.57 2.12 -18.62
N GLY A 411 16.81 0.83 -18.50
CA GLY A 411 16.40 0.02 -17.36
C GLY A 411 17.17 -1.29 -17.26
N LEU A 412 16.62 -2.23 -16.52
CA LEU A 412 17.22 -3.54 -16.27
C LEU A 412 16.39 -4.64 -16.92
N GLU A 413 17.05 -5.48 -17.72
CA GLU A 413 16.44 -6.65 -18.37
C GLU A 413 17.09 -7.97 -17.89
N LYS A 414 17.86 -7.91 -16.79
CA LYS A 414 18.59 -9.03 -16.23
C LYS A 414 18.57 -8.94 -14.70
N PHE A 415 18.65 -10.08 -14.03
CA PHE A 415 18.91 -10.12 -12.59
C PHE A 415 20.24 -9.48 -12.25
N GLY A 416 20.32 -8.92 -11.04
CA GLY A 416 21.53 -8.32 -10.52
C GLY A 416 22.65 -9.32 -10.21
N LYS A 417 23.70 -8.85 -9.59
CA LYS A 417 24.89 -9.64 -9.20
C LYS A 417 25.32 -9.20 -7.80
N SER A 418 26.18 -10.02 -7.15
CA SER A 418 26.81 -9.66 -5.87
C SER A 418 28.10 -8.88 -6.13
N ALA A 419 28.05 -7.56 -5.98
CA ALA A 419 29.20 -6.65 -6.09
C ALA A 419 28.87 -5.33 -5.39
N PRO A 420 29.86 -4.43 -5.14
CA PRO A 420 29.58 -3.06 -4.72
C PRO A 420 28.63 -2.35 -5.69
N ALA A 421 27.77 -1.45 -5.17
CA ALA A 421 26.76 -0.79 -5.99
C ALA A 421 27.33 -0.02 -7.20
N GLY A 422 28.48 0.66 -7.03
CA GLY A 422 29.15 1.38 -8.13
C GLY A 422 29.59 0.43 -9.24
N ASP A 423 30.21 -0.70 -8.88
CA ASP A 423 30.64 -1.72 -9.85
C ASP A 423 29.47 -2.31 -10.62
N LEU A 424 28.31 -2.46 -9.94
CA LEU A 424 27.09 -2.92 -10.60
C LEU A 424 26.56 -1.91 -11.61
N LEU A 425 26.52 -0.64 -11.25
CA LEU A 425 26.09 0.42 -12.19
C LEU A 425 26.97 0.44 -13.44
N GLU A 426 28.28 0.27 -13.28
CA GLU A 426 29.22 0.17 -14.41
C GLU A 426 29.00 -1.11 -15.23
N ASP A 427 28.90 -2.28 -14.60
CA ASP A 427 28.71 -3.58 -15.26
C ASP A 427 27.39 -3.65 -16.06
N TYR A 428 26.36 -2.96 -15.59
CA TYR A 428 25.07 -2.84 -16.29
C TYR A 428 25.04 -1.64 -17.24
N ASN A 429 26.15 -0.94 -17.36
CA ASN A 429 26.25 0.31 -18.14
C ASN A 429 25.13 1.29 -17.78
N PHE A 430 24.79 1.37 -16.48
CA PHE A 430 23.77 2.29 -15.98
C PHE A 430 24.47 3.55 -15.44
N THR A 431 24.92 4.38 -16.37
CA THR A 431 25.78 5.54 -16.10
C THR A 431 25.22 6.81 -16.72
N VAL A 432 25.66 7.97 -16.22
CA VAL A 432 25.31 9.28 -16.80
C VAL A 432 25.76 9.37 -18.26
N ASP A 433 26.95 8.84 -18.58
CA ASP A 433 27.48 8.84 -19.97
C ASP A 433 26.56 8.06 -20.92
N ARG A 434 26.04 6.92 -20.50
CA ARG A 434 25.05 6.18 -21.30
C ARG A 434 23.77 6.99 -21.53
N ILE A 435 23.28 7.68 -20.51
CA ILE A 435 22.08 8.53 -20.63
C ILE A 435 22.33 9.60 -21.70
N ILE A 436 23.50 10.21 -21.68
CA ILE A 436 23.89 11.24 -22.67
C ILE A 436 23.93 10.67 -24.08
N VAL A 437 24.58 9.52 -24.27
CA VAL A 437 24.70 8.87 -25.60
C VAL A 437 23.31 8.49 -26.14
N GLU A 438 22.50 7.79 -25.33
CA GLU A 438 21.14 7.39 -25.73
C GLU A 438 20.24 8.60 -26.05
N ALA A 439 20.39 9.69 -25.27
CA ALA A 439 19.67 10.94 -25.53
C ALA A 439 20.04 11.58 -26.85
N GLN A 440 21.34 11.63 -27.17
CA GLN A 440 21.86 12.18 -28.44
C GLN A 440 21.42 11.33 -29.63
N GLU A 441 21.55 10.00 -29.55
CA GLU A 441 21.07 9.07 -30.58
C GLU A 441 19.56 9.19 -30.81
N LEU A 442 18.79 9.37 -29.73
CA LEU A 442 17.34 9.57 -29.82
C LEU A 442 16.99 10.85 -30.57
N ILE A 443 17.66 11.97 -30.26
CA ILE A 443 17.46 13.24 -30.95
C ILE A 443 17.83 13.12 -32.42
N GLU A 444 18.94 12.46 -32.75
CA GLU A 444 19.37 12.27 -34.16
C GLU A 444 18.41 11.39 -34.94
N LYS A 445 17.90 10.34 -34.33
CA LYS A 445 16.94 9.41 -34.95
C LYS A 445 15.61 10.08 -35.31
N ASN A 446 15.18 11.05 -34.52
CA ASN A 446 13.87 11.70 -34.68
C ASN A 446 13.97 13.06 -35.42
N LYS A 447 15.14 13.44 -35.94
CA LYS A 447 15.33 14.56 -36.88
C LYS A 447 14.83 14.18 -38.27
#